data_9fa60ee9774ea1d14b63c5cde0b20699
#
_entry.id   9fa60ee9774ea1d14b63c5cde0b20699
#
_cell.length_a   1.000
_cell.length_b   1.000
_cell.length_c   1.000
_cell.angle_alpha   90.00
_cell.angle_beta   90.00
_cell.angle_gamma   90.00
#
_symmetry.space_group_name_H-M   'P 1'
#
loop_
_entity.id
_entity.type
_entity.pdbx_description
1 polymer ?
#
loop_
_entity_poly.entity_id
_entity_poly.type
_entity_poly.pdbx_seq_one_letter_code
_entity_poly.pdbx_strand_id
1 'polypeptide(L)'
;MRPKPGTGPWWDQRYRDGRDGWELGEPAPPLRHFLATDPRAPQPPGRILVPGCGRGHEVALLAQCGFAVVGLDISAEALREARRCHGNGSDRLQWVLADVLDPEACLAAGLAPASCSGVVEHTCFCAIHPSLRQAYLKAVCELLQPGGWLLGLFWCHDQPDGPPYGCDPDRLAADLVAAGLEPEIWQPAEHSACGRDGRQRCDEWLGLWRRQP
;
A
#
# COMPACT_ATOMS: atom_id res chain seq x y z
N MET A 1 19.85 20.61 8.92
CA MET A 1 18.87 20.88 7.85
C MET A 1 17.67 19.94 8.06
N ARG A 2 16.42 20.41 8.01
CA ARG A 2 15.27 19.50 8.16
C ARG A 2 15.10 18.67 6.88
N PRO A 3 14.83 17.36 6.98
CA PRO A 3 14.60 16.53 5.81
C PRO A 3 13.41 17.05 4.97
N LYS A 4 13.53 16.89 3.63
CA LYS A 4 12.47 17.31 2.70
C LYS A 4 11.25 16.37 2.86
N PRO A 5 10.01 16.90 2.95
CA PRO A 5 8.80 16.10 3.00
C PRO A 5 8.74 15.04 1.89
N GLY A 6 8.26 13.84 2.24
CA GLY A 6 8.12 12.72 1.30
C GLY A 6 9.40 11.94 1.02
N THR A 7 10.54 12.30 1.61
CA THR A 7 11.79 11.54 1.47
C THR A 7 11.96 10.50 2.59
N GLY A 8 12.77 9.45 2.36
CA GLY A 8 13.06 8.43 3.38
C GLY A 8 13.48 9.03 4.72
N PRO A 9 14.48 9.94 4.78
CA PRO A 9 14.89 10.59 6.04
C PRO A 9 13.76 11.40 6.73
N TRP A 10 12.81 11.93 5.97
CA TRP A 10 11.66 12.63 6.55
C TRP A 10 10.67 11.66 7.20
N TRP A 11 10.41 10.52 6.57
CA TRP A 11 9.62 9.44 7.15
C TRP A 11 10.31 8.81 8.35
N ASP A 12 11.62 8.54 8.28
CA ASP A 12 12.42 8.05 9.42
C ASP A 12 12.24 8.94 10.65
N GLN A 13 12.26 10.27 10.46
CA GLN A 13 12.09 11.20 11.57
C GLN A 13 10.68 11.08 12.18
N ARG A 14 9.64 10.87 11.36
CA ARG A 14 8.25 10.71 11.87
C ARG A 14 8.10 9.43 12.70
N TYR A 15 8.68 8.32 12.26
CA TYR A 15 8.70 7.07 13.03
C TYR A 15 9.43 7.26 14.37
N ARG A 16 10.61 7.86 14.37
CA ARG A 16 11.39 8.15 15.61
C ARG A 16 10.65 9.07 16.57
N ASP A 17 9.93 10.05 16.06
CA ASP A 17 9.19 11.03 16.87
C ASP A 17 7.82 10.50 17.33
N GLY A 18 7.39 9.30 16.92
CA GLY A 18 6.04 8.77 17.18
C GLY A 18 4.93 9.60 16.52
N ARG A 19 5.25 10.28 15.41
CA ARG A 19 4.30 11.07 14.61
C ARG A 19 3.73 10.25 13.45
N ASP A 20 3.21 9.09 13.76
CA ASP A 20 2.74 8.03 12.89
C ASP A 20 1.24 7.77 13.07
N GLY A 21 0.44 8.84 13.02
CA GLY A 21 -1.00 8.82 13.25
C GLY A 21 -1.82 7.90 12.32
N TRP A 22 -1.21 7.37 11.27
CA TRP A 22 -1.79 6.35 10.38
C TRP A 22 -1.71 4.94 10.96
N GLU A 23 -0.87 4.71 11.96
CA GLU A 23 -0.61 3.39 12.56
C GLU A 23 -1.84 2.88 13.32
N LEU A 24 -2.27 1.67 12.98
CA LEU A 24 -3.43 1.01 13.57
C LEU A 24 -3.03 -0.05 14.62
N GLY A 25 -1.80 -0.56 14.57
CA GLY A 25 -1.33 -1.68 15.39
C GLY A 25 -1.77 -3.06 14.89
N GLU A 26 -2.55 -3.09 13.82
CA GLU A 26 -3.08 -4.30 13.17
C GLU A 26 -3.30 -4.03 11.67
N PRO A 27 -3.51 -5.09 10.85
CA PRO A 27 -3.93 -4.90 9.45
C PRO A 27 -5.25 -4.13 9.37
N ALA A 28 -5.40 -3.29 8.35
CA ALA A 28 -6.62 -2.52 8.15
C ALA A 28 -7.86 -3.43 8.17
N PRO A 29 -8.85 -3.16 9.05
CA PRO A 29 -10.01 -4.02 9.21
C PRO A 29 -10.77 -4.30 7.89
N PRO A 30 -10.97 -3.31 6.97
CA PRO A 30 -11.61 -3.57 5.69
C PRO A 30 -10.85 -4.59 4.82
N LEU A 31 -9.52 -4.47 4.74
CA LEU A 31 -8.69 -5.41 3.97
C LEU A 31 -8.71 -6.81 4.58
N ARG A 32 -8.58 -6.91 5.92
CA ARG A 32 -8.65 -8.18 6.64
C ARG A 32 -10.01 -8.85 6.45
N HIS A 33 -11.11 -8.09 6.57
CA HIS A 33 -12.46 -8.61 6.37
C HIS A 33 -12.65 -9.11 4.94
N PHE A 34 -12.29 -8.29 3.94
CA PHE A 34 -12.41 -8.65 2.53
C PHE A 34 -11.63 -9.93 2.20
N LEU A 35 -10.37 -10.03 2.61
CA LEU A 35 -9.55 -11.22 2.37
C LEU A 35 -10.09 -12.48 3.04
N ALA A 36 -10.83 -12.34 4.15
CA ALA A 36 -11.37 -13.47 4.88
C ALA A 36 -12.75 -13.94 4.39
N THR A 37 -13.56 -13.06 3.79
CA THR A 37 -15.00 -13.32 3.59
C THR A 37 -15.50 -13.13 2.17
N ASP A 38 -14.88 -12.28 1.34
CA ASP A 38 -15.37 -12.02 -0.01
C ASP A 38 -14.92 -13.15 -0.97
N PRO A 39 -15.83 -13.76 -1.73
CA PRO A 39 -15.50 -14.83 -2.68
C PRO A 39 -14.61 -14.36 -3.85
N ARG A 40 -14.51 -13.05 -4.10
CA ARG A 40 -13.61 -12.46 -5.11
C ARG A 40 -12.22 -12.19 -4.56
N ALA A 41 -11.98 -12.39 -3.25
CA ALA A 41 -10.68 -12.18 -2.64
C ALA A 41 -9.61 -13.02 -3.35
N PRO A 42 -8.46 -12.42 -3.72
CA PRO A 42 -7.37 -13.16 -4.36
C PRO A 42 -6.91 -14.33 -3.50
N GLN A 43 -6.59 -15.44 -4.15
CA GLN A 43 -6.15 -16.66 -3.48
C GLN A 43 -4.66 -16.93 -3.75
N PRO A 44 -3.92 -17.49 -2.78
CA PRO A 44 -2.56 -17.94 -2.99
C PRO A 44 -2.53 -19.17 -3.96
N PRO A 45 -1.39 -19.48 -4.57
CA PRO A 45 -0.11 -18.81 -4.40
C PRO A 45 0.02 -17.53 -5.24
N GLY A 46 1.01 -16.71 -4.88
CA GLY A 46 1.35 -15.52 -5.65
C GLY A 46 2.41 -14.67 -4.95
N ARG A 47 3.10 -13.84 -5.70
CA ARG A 47 4.04 -12.84 -5.17
C ARG A 47 3.34 -11.48 -5.08
N ILE A 48 3.22 -10.96 -3.87
CA ILE A 48 2.49 -9.73 -3.57
C ILE A 48 3.46 -8.64 -3.15
N LEU A 49 3.29 -7.44 -3.70
CA LEU A 49 3.98 -6.25 -3.24
C LEU A 49 3.06 -5.43 -2.32
N VAL A 50 3.60 -4.94 -1.21
CA VAL A 50 2.97 -3.95 -0.34
C VAL A 50 3.87 -2.71 -0.33
N PRO A 51 3.61 -1.69 -1.17
CA PRO A 51 4.38 -0.46 -1.19
C PRO A 51 4.06 0.41 0.02
N GLY A 52 5.06 1.12 0.56
CA GLY A 52 4.90 1.92 1.78
C GLY A 52 4.42 1.08 2.97
N CYS A 53 4.98 -0.13 3.12
CA CYS A 53 4.44 -1.14 4.03
C CYS A 53 4.50 -0.77 5.52
N GLY A 54 5.18 0.30 5.89
CA GLY A 54 5.28 0.76 7.27
C GLY A 54 5.75 -0.33 8.22
N ARG A 55 4.98 -0.59 9.28
CA ARG A 55 5.24 -1.67 10.24
C ARG A 55 4.88 -3.07 9.75
N GLY A 56 4.38 -3.22 8.52
CA GLY A 56 4.21 -4.49 7.84
C GLY A 56 3.01 -5.33 8.28
N HIS A 57 1.97 -4.73 8.82
CA HIS A 57 0.79 -5.48 9.27
C HIS A 57 0.08 -6.21 8.12
N GLU A 58 -0.13 -5.55 6.98
CA GLU A 58 -0.69 -6.16 5.77
C GLU A 58 0.25 -7.22 5.19
N VAL A 59 1.57 -6.99 5.25
CA VAL A 59 2.59 -7.96 4.80
C VAL A 59 2.47 -9.26 5.60
N ALA A 60 2.39 -9.17 6.92
CA ALA A 60 2.24 -10.33 7.80
C ALA A 60 0.91 -11.06 7.58
N LEU A 61 -0.20 -10.32 7.42
CA LEU A 61 -1.52 -10.88 7.10
C LEU A 61 -1.48 -11.69 5.81
N LEU A 62 -0.94 -11.12 4.72
CA LEU A 62 -0.86 -11.78 3.42
C LEU A 62 0.05 -13.02 3.45
N ALA A 63 1.17 -12.95 4.18
CA ALA A 63 2.05 -14.11 4.37
C ALA A 63 1.35 -15.24 5.13
N GLN A 64 0.53 -14.92 6.15
CA GLN A 64 -0.32 -15.89 6.86
C GLN A 64 -1.39 -16.50 5.95
N CYS A 65 -1.93 -15.72 4.99
CA CYS A 65 -2.84 -16.24 3.96
C CYS A 65 -2.14 -17.17 2.95
N GLY A 66 -0.80 -17.27 2.94
CA GLY A 66 -0.05 -18.20 2.09
C GLY A 66 0.63 -17.58 0.88
N PHE A 67 0.60 -16.25 0.73
CA PHE A 67 1.32 -15.55 -0.33
C PHE A 67 2.81 -15.41 -0.04
N ALA A 68 3.62 -15.24 -1.08
CA ALA A 68 4.97 -14.70 -0.96
C ALA A 68 4.89 -13.17 -1.01
N VAL A 69 5.34 -12.46 0.02
CA VAL A 69 5.08 -11.03 0.17
C VAL A 69 6.37 -10.23 0.26
N VAL A 70 6.42 -9.14 -0.47
CA VAL A 70 7.47 -8.13 -0.40
C VAL A 70 6.88 -6.87 0.22
N GLY A 71 7.31 -6.54 1.43
CA GLY A 71 7.07 -5.25 2.05
C GLY A 71 8.17 -4.27 1.63
N LEU A 72 7.80 -3.24 0.89
CA LEU A 72 8.70 -2.20 0.41
C LEU A 72 8.39 -0.89 1.12
N ASP A 73 9.43 -0.23 1.64
CA ASP A 73 9.29 1.11 2.19
C ASP A 73 10.53 1.95 1.90
N ILE A 74 10.35 3.26 1.77
CA ILE A 74 11.43 4.24 1.60
C ILE A 74 12.10 4.60 2.93
N SER A 75 11.46 4.27 4.06
CA SER A 75 11.93 4.53 5.42
C SER A 75 12.65 3.31 6.01
N ALA A 76 13.91 3.49 6.35
CA ALA A 76 14.68 2.47 7.06
C ALA A 76 14.11 2.20 8.46
N GLU A 77 13.58 3.23 9.13
CA GLU A 77 12.97 3.10 10.46
C GLU A 77 11.66 2.31 10.39
N ALA A 78 10.82 2.53 9.37
CA ALA A 78 9.62 1.71 9.14
C ALA A 78 9.99 0.23 9.05
N LEU A 79 10.98 -0.12 8.22
CA LEU A 79 11.42 -1.51 8.06
C LEU A 79 12.11 -2.07 9.31
N ARG A 80 12.77 -1.23 10.12
CA ARG A 80 13.29 -1.66 11.43
C ARG A 80 12.15 -2.06 12.36
N GLU A 81 11.10 -1.25 12.43
CA GLU A 81 9.88 -1.58 13.20
C GLU A 81 9.16 -2.81 12.64
N ALA A 82 9.04 -2.94 11.30
CA ALA A 82 8.44 -4.12 10.67
C ALA A 82 9.15 -5.41 11.07
N ARG A 83 10.50 -5.41 11.02
CA ARG A 83 11.30 -6.56 11.49
C ARG A 83 11.13 -6.84 12.97
N ARG A 84 10.99 -5.81 13.80
CA ARG A 84 10.74 -5.97 15.24
C ARG A 84 9.37 -6.62 15.49
N CYS A 85 8.34 -6.26 14.72
CA CYS A 85 6.98 -6.78 14.89
C CYS A 85 6.81 -8.18 14.29
N HIS A 86 7.44 -8.48 13.13
CA HIS A 86 7.13 -9.64 12.31
C HIS A 86 8.36 -10.51 11.96
N GLY A 87 9.53 -10.20 12.52
CA GLY A 87 10.77 -10.93 12.27
C GLY A 87 11.54 -10.42 11.04
N ASN A 88 12.76 -10.94 10.87
CA ASN A 88 13.70 -10.45 9.85
C ASN A 88 13.33 -10.86 8.41
N GLY A 89 12.32 -11.67 8.25
CA GLY A 89 11.88 -12.23 6.98
C GLY A 89 11.88 -13.75 7.00
N SER A 90 11.40 -14.34 5.93
CA SER A 90 11.33 -15.80 5.70
C SER A 90 11.33 -16.06 4.19
N ASP A 91 11.24 -17.31 3.78
CA ASP A 91 11.08 -17.67 2.35
C ASP A 91 9.85 -17.03 1.69
N ARG A 92 8.86 -16.62 2.51
CA ARG A 92 7.62 -16.01 2.05
C ARG A 92 7.50 -14.52 2.40
N LEU A 93 8.45 -13.93 3.11
CA LEU A 93 8.36 -12.56 3.58
C LEU A 93 9.71 -11.86 3.40
N GLN A 94 9.72 -10.80 2.61
CA GLN A 94 10.90 -9.97 2.35
C GLN A 94 10.65 -8.52 2.73
N TRP A 95 11.65 -7.87 3.32
CA TRP A 95 11.65 -6.43 3.62
C TRP A 95 12.64 -5.72 2.73
N VAL A 96 12.17 -4.78 1.92
CA VAL A 96 12.96 -4.08 0.90
C VAL A 96 12.97 -2.58 1.17
N LEU A 97 14.16 -2.01 1.33
CA LEU A 97 14.36 -0.56 1.41
C LEU A 97 14.56 -0.02 -0.01
N ALA A 98 13.51 0.57 -0.57
CA ALA A 98 13.56 1.21 -1.88
C ALA A 98 12.44 2.24 -2.03
N ASP A 99 12.59 3.16 -2.96
CA ASP A 99 11.51 4.01 -3.43
C ASP A 99 10.78 3.30 -4.57
N VAL A 100 9.48 3.10 -4.45
CA VAL A 100 8.66 2.49 -5.51
C VAL A 100 8.65 3.33 -6.80
N LEU A 101 8.97 4.61 -6.70
CA LEU A 101 9.11 5.53 -7.83
C LEU A 101 10.48 5.46 -8.52
N ASP A 102 11.41 4.66 -8.00
CA ASP A 102 12.73 4.42 -8.58
C ASP A 102 12.78 3.01 -9.20
N PRO A 103 12.60 2.87 -10.53
CA PRO A 103 12.59 1.57 -11.21
C PRO A 103 13.93 0.83 -11.08
N GLU A 104 15.06 1.56 -11.03
CA GLU A 104 16.39 0.94 -10.89
C GLU A 104 16.55 0.35 -9.49
N ALA A 105 16.14 1.08 -8.45
CA ALA A 105 16.14 0.57 -7.08
C ALA A 105 15.20 -0.62 -6.92
N CYS A 106 14.00 -0.59 -7.51
CA CYS A 106 13.08 -1.72 -7.53
C CYS A 106 13.69 -2.94 -8.22
N LEU A 107 14.30 -2.76 -9.39
CA LEU A 107 14.95 -3.86 -10.14
C LEU A 107 16.12 -4.45 -9.34
N ALA A 108 16.97 -3.63 -8.75
CA ALA A 108 18.07 -4.07 -7.90
C ALA A 108 17.59 -4.86 -6.67
N ALA A 109 16.39 -4.57 -6.19
CA ALA A 109 15.71 -5.30 -5.11
C ALA A 109 14.96 -6.54 -5.59
N GLY A 110 15.06 -6.93 -6.86
CA GLY A 110 14.39 -8.10 -7.43
C GLY A 110 12.91 -7.88 -7.77
N LEU A 111 12.48 -6.63 -7.86
CA LEU A 111 11.14 -6.22 -8.33
C LEU A 111 11.22 -5.79 -9.80
N ALA A 112 11.29 -6.76 -10.69
CA ALA A 112 11.26 -6.53 -12.13
C ALA A 112 9.84 -6.21 -12.62
N PRO A 113 9.67 -5.56 -13.77
CA PRO A 113 8.36 -5.43 -14.42
C PRO A 113 7.64 -6.78 -14.54
N ALA A 114 6.34 -6.78 -14.32
CA ALA A 114 5.48 -7.97 -14.37
C ALA A 114 5.91 -9.10 -13.41
N SER A 115 6.58 -8.79 -12.30
CA SER A 115 7.07 -9.79 -11.33
C SER A 115 6.11 -10.06 -10.16
N CYS A 116 5.04 -9.28 -10.02
CA CYS A 116 4.07 -9.40 -8.95
C CYS A 116 2.70 -9.87 -9.49
N SER A 117 2.11 -10.87 -8.87
CA SER A 117 0.73 -11.31 -9.16
C SER A 117 -0.31 -10.38 -8.51
N GLY A 118 0.08 -9.63 -7.48
CA GLY A 118 -0.77 -8.67 -6.83
C GLY A 118 -0.02 -7.54 -6.13
N VAL A 119 -0.72 -6.46 -5.91
CA VAL A 119 -0.29 -5.34 -5.06
C VAL A 119 -1.38 -5.08 -4.02
N VAL A 120 -0.99 -4.87 -2.76
CA VAL A 120 -1.90 -4.39 -1.72
C VAL A 120 -1.50 -2.99 -1.33
N GLU A 121 -2.43 -2.06 -1.48
CA GLU A 121 -2.28 -0.64 -1.19
C GLU A 121 -3.04 -0.27 0.09
N HIS A 122 -2.33 0.28 1.06
CA HIS A 122 -2.93 0.90 2.23
C HIS A 122 -2.04 2.04 2.72
N THR A 123 -2.56 3.26 2.72
CA THR A 123 -1.92 4.49 3.21
C THR A 123 -0.65 4.95 2.48
N CYS A 124 -0.18 4.26 1.44
CA CYS A 124 0.94 4.71 0.61
C CYS A 124 0.50 5.80 -0.39
N PHE A 125 -0.61 5.58 -1.12
CA PHE A 125 -1.11 6.54 -2.11
C PHE A 125 -1.37 7.93 -1.51
N CYS A 126 -1.97 8.00 -0.33
CA CYS A 126 -2.22 9.26 0.35
C CYS A 126 -0.94 9.90 0.92
N ALA A 127 0.15 9.16 1.04
CA ALA A 127 1.47 9.66 1.41
C ALA A 127 2.23 10.26 0.22
N ILE A 128 1.87 9.88 -1.02
CA ILE A 128 2.48 10.37 -2.26
C ILE A 128 1.94 11.76 -2.60
N HIS A 129 2.87 12.71 -2.83
CA HIS A 129 2.49 14.06 -3.27
C HIS A 129 1.64 13.98 -4.55
N PRO A 130 0.53 14.74 -4.67
CA PRO A 130 -0.41 14.65 -5.80
C PRO A 130 0.24 14.71 -7.19
N SER A 131 1.31 15.50 -7.35
CA SER A 131 2.05 15.59 -8.62
C SER A 131 2.81 14.32 -9.02
N LEU A 132 2.99 13.36 -8.11
CA LEU A 132 3.70 12.09 -8.34
C LEU A 132 2.76 10.89 -8.43
N ARG A 133 1.46 11.07 -8.20
CA ARG A 133 0.48 9.98 -8.14
C ARG A 133 0.34 9.22 -9.44
N GLN A 134 0.36 9.91 -10.58
CA GLN A 134 0.33 9.24 -11.88
C GLN A 134 1.57 8.35 -12.09
N ALA A 135 2.76 8.84 -11.71
CA ALA A 135 3.97 8.04 -11.76
C ALA A 135 3.89 6.83 -10.82
N TYR A 136 3.31 6.99 -9.62
CA TYR A 136 3.09 5.91 -8.67
C TYR A 136 2.15 4.83 -9.23
N LEU A 137 0.97 5.22 -9.75
CA LEU A 137 0.02 4.27 -10.33
C LEU A 137 0.61 3.52 -11.52
N LYS A 138 1.39 4.22 -12.37
CA LYS A 138 2.12 3.60 -13.46
C LYS A 138 3.15 2.59 -12.96
N ALA A 139 3.97 2.95 -11.97
CA ALA A 139 4.98 2.05 -11.38
C ALA A 139 4.32 0.79 -10.78
N VAL A 140 3.22 0.96 -10.02
CA VAL A 140 2.44 -0.17 -9.49
C VAL A 140 1.91 -1.07 -10.60
N CYS A 141 1.33 -0.48 -11.66
CA CYS A 141 0.82 -1.24 -12.80
C CYS A 141 1.93 -1.99 -13.55
N GLU A 142 3.11 -1.37 -13.74
CA GLU A 142 4.25 -2.02 -14.41
C GLU A 142 4.79 -3.21 -13.63
N LEU A 143 4.78 -3.16 -12.29
CA LEU A 143 5.21 -4.26 -11.43
C LEU A 143 4.24 -5.44 -11.41
N LEU A 144 2.94 -5.20 -11.65
CA LEU A 144 1.94 -6.25 -11.79
C LEU A 144 2.16 -7.06 -13.08
N GLN A 145 1.99 -8.36 -13.04
CA GLN A 145 1.90 -9.17 -14.25
C GLN A 145 0.60 -8.91 -15.01
N PRO A 146 0.52 -9.17 -16.33
CA PRO A 146 -0.76 -9.14 -17.05
C PRO A 146 -1.79 -10.02 -16.33
N GLY A 147 -3.01 -9.49 -16.13
CA GLY A 147 -4.05 -10.14 -15.33
C GLY A 147 -3.81 -10.13 -13.80
N GLY A 148 -2.71 -9.53 -13.35
CA GLY A 148 -2.46 -9.30 -11.91
C GLY A 148 -3.46 -8.32 -11.31
N TRP A 149 -3.52 -8.25 -9.99
CA TRP A 149 -4.54 -7.49 -9.28
C TRP A 149 -3.93 -6.44 -8.32
N LEU A 150 -4.68 -5.33 -8.13
CA LEU A 150 -4.46 -4.34 -7.10
C LEU A 150 -5.65 -4.38 -6.14
N LEU A 151 -5.41 -4.70 -4.88
CA LEU A 151 -6.37 -4.55 -3.79
C LEU A 151 -5.95 -3.33 -2.98
N GLY A 152 -6.79 -2.30 -2.95
CA GLY A 152 -6.49 -1.04 -2.27
C GLY A 152 -7.56 -0.61 -1.28
N LEU A 153 -7.11 -0.01 -0.18
CA LEU A 153 -7.94 0.75 0.73
C LEU A 153 -7.46 2.21 0.67
N PHE A 154 -8.22 3.04 -0.03
CA PHE A 154 -7.86 4.42 -0.32
C PHE A 154 -8.61 5.40 0.57
N TRP A 155 -7.90 6.29 1.23
CA TRP A 155 -8.52 7.33 2.04
C TRP A 155 -8.84 8.56 1.17
N CYS A 156 -10.11 8.67 0.77
CA CYS A 156 -10.65 9.70 -0.13
C CYS A 156 -11.26 10.85 0.68
N HIS A 157 -10.45 11.72 1.23
CA HIS A 157 -10.88 12.89 2.01
C HIS A 157 -10.56 14.19 1.25
N ASP A 158 -11.16 15.29 1.67
CA ASP A 158 -11.09 16.62 1.04
C ASP A 158 -10.12 17.61 1.75
N GLN A 159 -9.34 17.16 2.74
CA GLN A 159 -8.40 18.02 3.44
C GLN A 159 -7.33 18.54 2.47
N PRO A 160 -7.03 19.87 2.49
CA PRO A 160 -6.18 20.49 1.48
C PRO A 160 -4.70 20.15 1.64
N ASP A 161 -4.27 19.82 2.86
CA ASP A 161 -2.87 19.58 3.20
C ASP A 161 -2.55 18.08 3.34
N GLY A 162 -1.26 17.76 3.33
CA GLY A 162 -0.79 16.38 3.51
C GLY A 162 0.71 16.31 3.79
N PRO A 163 1.27 15.10 3.92
CA PRO A 163 0.56 13.82 3.98
C PRO A 163 -0.21 13.59 5.30
N PRO A 164 -1.35 12.92 5.29
CA PRO A 164 -1.99 12.30 4.14
C PRO A 164 -2.64 13.33 3.20
N TYR A 165 -2.48 13.16 1.88
CA TYR A 165 -3.14 13.99 0.87
C TYR A 165 -4.46 13.36 0.46
N GLY A 166 -5.54 14.13 0.47
CA GLY A 166 -6.85 13.69 0.02
C GLY A 166 -6.93 13.38 -1.47
N CYS A 167 -7.98 12.69 -1.87
CA CYS A 167 -8.35 12.48 -3.27
C CYS A 167 -9.86 12.35 -3.41
N ASP A 168 -10.34 12.67 -4.58
CA ASP A 168 -11.70 12.39 -5.00
C ASP A 168 -11.78 10.95 -5.52
N PRO A 169 -12.76 10.14 -5.09
CA PRO A 169 -12.85 8.72 -5.47
C PRO A 169 -13.12 8.52 -6.96
N ASP A 170 -13.92 9.37 -7.60
CA ASP A 170 -14.23 9.24 -9.04
C ASP A 170 -12.99 9.61 -9.87
N ARG A 171 -12.25 10.62 -9.44
CA ARG A 171 -10.98 10.98 -10.06
C ARG A 171 -9.95 9.89 -9.91
N LEU A 172 -9.83 9.30 -8.72
CA LEU A 172 -8.89 8.19 -8.50
C LEU A 172 -9.26 6.98 -9.34
N ALA A 173 -10.55 6.63 -9.46
CA ALA A 173 -11.00 5.57 -10.34
C ALA A 173 -10.59 5.82 -11.80
N ALA A 174 -10.78 7.05 -12.30
CA ALA A 174 -10.35 7.43 -13.65
C ALA A 174 -8.82 7.33 -13.83
N ASP A 175 -8.04 7.75 -12.83
CA ASP A 175 -6.57 7.67 -12.87
C ASP A 175 -6.08 6.21 -12.84
N LEU A 176 -6.75 5.31 -12.11
CA LEU A 176 -6.48 3.85 -12.10
C LEU A 176 -6.77 3.23 -13.47
N VAL A 177 -7.91 3.56 -14.08
CA VAL A 177 -8.24 3.12 -15.46
C VAL A 177 -7.18 3.63 -16.45
N ALA A 178 -6.79 4.89 -16.37
CA ALA A 178 -5.76 5.48 -17.23
C ALA A 178 -4.38 4.81 -17.05
N ALA A 179 -4.11 4.24 -15.87
CA ALA A 179 -2.90 3.45 -15.59
C ALA A 179 -2.97 2.01 -16.14
N GLY A 180 -4.09 1.57 -16.71
CA GLY A 180 -4.26 0.23 -17.30
C GLY A 180 -4.90 -0.80 -16.37
N LEU A 181 -5.68 -0.34 -15.40
CA LEU A 181 -6.40 -1.18 -14.44
C LEU A 181 -7.92 -1.15 -14.71
N GLU A 182 -8.57 -2.29 -14.63
CA GLU A 182 -10.03 -2.42 -14.74
C GLU A 182 -10.64 -2.70 -13.36
N PRO A 183 -11.73 -2.00 -12.98
CA PRO A 183 -12.38 -2.22 -11.69
C PRO A 183 -13.17 -3.52 -11.67
N GLU A 184 -12.92 -4.38 -10.68
CA GLU A 184 -13.81 -5.49 -10.29
C GLU A 184 -14.68 -5.08 -9.11
N ILE A 185 -14.13 -4.25 -8.20
CA ILE A 185 -14.81 -3.66 -7.06
C ILE A 185 -14.32 -2.21 -6.92
N TRP A 186 -15.23 -1.28 -6.70
CA TRP A 186 -14.93 0.08 -6.29
C TRP A 186 -16.11 0.62 -5.49
N GLN A 187 -15.96 0.69 -4.18
CA GLN A 187 -17.05 1.04 -3.27
C GLN A 187 -16.56 1.65 -1.96
N PRO A 188 -17.38 2.42 -1.25
CA PRO A 188 -17.08 2.81 0.14
C PRO A 188 -16.73 1.59 0.98
N ALA A 189 -15.69 1.71 1.81
CA ALA A 189 -15.25 0.61 2.64
C ALA A 189 -16.17 0.43 3.84
N GLU A 190 -16.50 -0.83 4.12
CA GLU A 190 -17.13 -1.22 5.39
C GLU A 190 -16.04 -1.58 6.41
N HIS A 191 -16.40 -1.53 7.70
CA HIS A 191 -15.50 -1.89 8.81
C HIS A 191 -14.23 -1.02 8.94
N SER A 192 -14.24 0.20 8.42
CA SER A 192 -13.13 1.14 8.56
C SER A 192 -12.73 1.34 10.02
N ALA A 193 -11.43 1.53 10.25
CA ALA A 193 -10.91 1.74 11.59
C ALA A 193 -11.47 3.01 12.23
N CYS A 194 -11.61 3.01 13.54
CA CYS A 194 -11.86 4.24 14.28
C CYS A 194 -10.56 5.04 14.35
N GLY A 195 -10.65 6.35 14.08
CA GLY A 195 -9.59 7.27 14.39
C GLY A 195 -9.29 7.31 15.90
N ARG A 196 -8.18 7.95 16.28
CA ARG A 196 -7.83 8.13 17.71
C ARG A 196 -8.87 8.93 18.49
N ASP A 197 -9.73 9.68 17.80
CA ASP A 197 -10.88 10.43 18.34
C ASP A 197 -12.14 9.57 18.52
N GLY A 198 -12.07 8.27 18.23
CA GLY A 198 -13.18 7.32 18.30
C GLY A 198 -14.17 7.39 17.14
N ARG A 199 -13.91 8.23 16.12
CA ARG A 199 -14.76 8.31 14.92
C ARG A 199 -14.29 7.32 13.87
N GLN A 200 -15.26 6.64 13.24
CA GLN A 200 -14.98 5.77 12.10
C GLN A 200 -14.51 6.59 10.89
N ARG A 201 -13.54 6.09 10.15
CA ARG A 201 -13.07 6.70 8.90
C ARG A 201 -14.10 6.42 7.79
N CYS A 202 -15.01 7.37 7.55
CA CYS A 202 -16.10 7.19 6.59
C CYS A 202 -15.66 7.40 5.13
N ASP A 203 -14.45 7.93 4.91
CA ASP A 203 -13.98 8.35 3.58
C ASP A 203 -13.03 7.32 2.94
N GLU A 204 -12.98 6.10 3.45
CA GLU A 204 -12.19 5.02 2.86
C GLU A 204 -12.97 4.30 1.76
N TRP A 205 -12.29 4.00 0.66
CA TRP A 205 -12.80 3.25 -0.47
C TRP A 205 -12.00 1.98 -0.67
N LEU A 206 -12.72 0.85 -0.76
CA LEU A 206 -12.16 -0.44 -1.09
C LEU A 206 -12.23 -0.68 -2.59
N GLY A 207 -11.10 -1.03 -3.19
CA GLY A 207 -11.01 -1.35 -4.61
C GLY A 207 -10.29 -2.65 -4.88
N LEU A 208 -10.87 -3.50 -5.73
CA LEU A 208 -10.18 -4.59 -6.39
C LEU A 208 -10.13 -4.29 -7.88
N TRP A 209 -8.94 -4.23 -8.43
CA TRP A 209 -8.66 -3.84 -9.80
C TRP A 209 -7.82 -4.90 -10.50
N ARG A 210 -8.03 -5.11 -11.78
CA ARG A 210 -7.29 -6.08 -12.59
C ARG A 210 -6.43 -5.37 -13.63
N ARG A 211 -5.12 -5.72 -13.72
CA ARG A 211 -4.27 -5.24 -14.82
C ARG A 211 -4.75 -5.87 -16.13
N GLN A 212 -4.96 -5.04 -17.14
CA GLN A 212 -5.27 -5.50 -18.50
C GLN A 212 -4.14 -6.37 -19.06
N PRO A 213 -4.46 -7.34 -19.94
CA PRO A 213 -3.48 -8.21 -20.60
C PRO A 213 -2.41 -7.49 -21.39
#